data_a9a01843917a73ca049522d3b0802bb7
#
_entry.id   a9a01843917a73ca049522d3b0802bb7
#
_cell.length_a   1.000
_cell.length_b   1.000
_cell.length_c   1.000
_cell.angle_alpha   90.00
_cell.angle_beta   90.00
_cell.angle_gamma   90.00
#
_symmetry.space_group_name_H-M   'P 1'
#
loop_
_entity.id
_entity.type
_entity.pdbx_description
1 polymer ?
#
loop_
_entity_poly.entity_id
_entity_poly.type
_entity_poly.pdbx_seq_one_letter_code
_entity_poly.pdbx_strand_id
1 'polypeptide(L)'
;MLRRALADLAGPRAPTGSVMLALGIGLTVLVGIAMVEGNLRHELEQAMPARAPSFYFIDIQPDEVAAFDKLVLAEPGVSDLQRVPMLRGRITRMHDVPVEQLPLPKHEGWVLQGDRGITWSETLPPGSSITAGTWWPAHYQGPPLVSLDAEVADAFGLKIGDDITVNILGREVTGRIANLRRFDWATLTINFIMVFSPGILESAPQTHIATLRVDPAHELELQRKVTDRFANVSAIRVKDALATVERLVGTMTTAVGAIALVALIAGIAVLAGAVIADRRRRIYDAVVLKVLGATRRDVLLGLALEYGLMGLVTAAFALLLGSLAGYAFVTWGLEGDFVLLPGVALGTTSHVVDHIAAGRLVSPFDLSMPTRFAYWVVAPKSRSKEPAIAGASIAILVGLAGTWRALGQKPAPLLRNE
;
A
#
# COMPACT_ATOMS: atom_id res chain seq x y z
N MET A 1 33.00 19.23 26.55
CA MET A 1 32.81 17.94 25.85
C MET A 1 32.00 18.09 24.60
N LEU A 2 30.82 18.69 24.63
CA LEU A 2 29.94 18.84 23.44
C LEU A 2 30.59 19.61 22.27
N ARG A 3 31.28 20.74 22.52
CA ARG A 3 31.99 21.49 21.48
C ARG A 3 33.11 20.70 20.79
N ARG A 4 33.74 19.75 21.49
CA ARG A 4 34.78 18.88 20.96
C ARG A 4 34.20 17.78 20.14
N ALA A 5 33.09 17.14 20.58
CA ALA A 5 32.37 16.15 19.82
C ALA A 5 31.84 16.73 18.51
N LEU A 6 31.32 17.96 18.50
CA LEU A 6 30.89 18.66 17.29
C LEU A 6 32.06 18.99 16.34
N ALA A 7 33.21 19.35 16.85
CA ALA A 7 34.41 19.65 16.06
C ALA A 7 34.99 18.36 15.42
N ASP A 8 34.98 17.25 16.15
CA ASP A 8 35.44 15.95 15.66
C ASP A 8 34.50 15.36 14.59
N LEU A 9 33.18 15.60 14.71
CA LEU A 9 32.18 15.24 13.70
C LEU A 9 32.31 16.01 12.38
N ALA A 10 32.71 17.32 12.47
CA ALA A 10 32.87 18.19 11.29
C ALA A 10 34.28 18.12 10.68
N GLY A 11 35.19 17.32 11.24
CA GLY A 11 36.56 17.22 10.78
C GLY A 11 36.70 16.60 9.38
N PRO A 12 37.57 17.15 8.50
CA PRO A 12 37.69 16.74 7.09
C PRO A 12 38.22 15.30 6.90
N ARG A 13 38.61 14.61 7.95
CA ARG A 13 39.12 13.22 7.93
C ARG A 13 38.29 12.24 8.74
N ALA A 14 37.10 12.66 9.22
CA ALA A 14 36.23 11.77 9.98
C ALA A 14 35.53 10.81 9.04
N PRO A 15 35.48 9.48 9.29
CA PRO A 15 34.72 8.52 8.49
C PRO A 15 33.21 8.68 8.65
N THR A 16 32.80 9.77 9.29
CA THR A 16 31.43 10.10 9.66
C THR A 16 30.49 10.10 8.45
N GLY A 17 30.93 10.64 7.31
CA GLY A 17 30.10 10.76 6.12
C GLY A 17 29.72 9.41 5.49
N SER A 18 30.66 8.48 5.36
CA SER A 18 30.39 7.15 4.78
C SER A 18 29.52 6.28 5.71
N VAL A 19 29.73 6.42 7.03
CA VAL A 19 28.93 5.71 8.05
C VAL A 19 27.52 6.26 8.10
N MET A 20 27.35 7.59 8.10
CA MET A 20 26.04 8.24 8.06
C MET A 20 25.27 7.91 6.79
N LEU A 21 25.94 7.84 5.63
CA LEU A 21 25.33 7.44 4.38
C LEU A 21 24.86 5.96 4.43
N ALA A 22 25.73 5.04 4.85
CA ALA A 22 25.40 3.61 4.84
C ALA A 22 24.26 3.26 5.82
N LEU A 23 24.33 3.76 7.07
CA LEU A 23 23.27 3.58 8.06
C LEU A 23 22.02 4.39 7.70
N GLY A 24 22.20 5.63 7.22
CA GLY A 24 21.12 6.54 6.86
C GLY A 24 20.25 6.00 5.74
N ILE A 25 20.83 5.43 4.68
CA ILE A 25 20.06 4.85 3.56
C ILE A 25 19.21 3.67 4.06
N GLY A 26 19.79 2.73 4.81
CA GLY A 26 19.05 1.59 5.35
C GLY A 26 17.89 2.02 6.24
N LEU A 27 18.12 2.97 7.12
CA LEU A 27 17.11 3.50 8.04
C LEU A 27 16.03 4.31 7.29
N THR A 28 16.42 5.08 6.27
CA THR A 28 15.49 5.84 5.41
C THR A 28 14.51 4.93 4.70
N VAL A 29 15.02 3.84 4.10
CA VAL A 29 14.16 2.84 3.42
C VAL A 29 13.20 2.21 4.42
N LEU A 30 13.68 1.84 5.60
CA LEU A 30 12.87 1.22 6.64
C LEU A 30 11.76 2.16 7.14
N VAL A 31 12.07 3.43 7.37
CA VAL A 31 11.07 4.46 7.75
C VAL A 31 10.08 4.71 6.62
N GLY A 32 10.54 4.81 5.37
CA GLY A 32 9.67 5.00 4.20
C GLY A 32 8.64 3.88 4.05
N ILE A 33 9.09 2.62 4.18
CA ILE A 33 8.20 1.45 4.13
C ILE A 33 7.20 1.47 5.27
N ALA A 34 7.65 1.75 6.48
CA ALA A 34 6.78 1.84 7.65
C ALA A 34 5.70 2.91 7.48
N MET A 35 6.05 4.06 6.89
CA MET A 35 5.09 5.11 6.58
C MET A 35 4.07 4.68 5.53
N VAL A 36 4.50 4.02 4.47
CA VAL A 36 3.60 3.49 3.43
C VAL A 36 2.67 2.43 4.00
N GLU A 37 3.21 1.47 4.76
CA GLU A 37 2.40 0.42 5.41
C GLU A 37 1.39 1.02 6.39
N GLY A 38 1.84 1.95 7.24
CA GLY A 38 0.99 2.60 8.23
C GLY A 38 -0.14 3.38 7.58
N ASN A 39 0.12 4.12 6.50
CA ASN A 39 -0.90 4.85 5.76
C ASN A 39 -1.88 3.89 5.07
N LEU A 40 -1.39 2.83 4.43
CA LEU A 40 -2.24 1.85 3.78
C LEU A 40 -3.15 1.12 4.80
N ARG A 41 -2.64 0.77 5.98
CA ARG A 41 -3.46 0.22 7.07
C ARG A 41 -4.51 1.21 7.55
N HIS A 42 -4.10 2.46 7.74
CA HIS A 42 -4.99 3.54 8.17
C HIS A 42 -6.12 3.75 7.17
N GLU A 43 -5.81 3.75 5.88
CA GLU A 43 -6.79 3.87 4.80
C GLU A 43 -7.74 2.65 4.76
N LEU A 44 -7.21 1.43 4.90
CA LEU A 44 -8.03 0.21 5.00
C LEU A 44 -8.94 0.22 6.23
N GLU A 45 -8.46 0.67 7.39
CA GLU A 45 -9.25 0.77 8.62
C GLU A 45 -10.34 1.86 8.48
N GLN A 46 -10.07 2.95 7.79
CA GLN A 46 -11.05 3.99 7.49
C GLN A 46 -12.05 3.56 6.41
N ALA A 47 -11.60 2.78 5.42
CA ALA A 47 -12.46 2.20 4.39
C ALA A 47 -13.40 1.10 4.92
N MET A 48 -13.22 0.64 6.17
CA MET A 48 -14.18 -0.20 6.86
C MET A 48 -15.10 0.64 7.76
N PRO A 49 -16.01 1.44 7.21
CA PRO A 49 -16.99 2.13 8.05
C PRO A 49 -17.78 1.07 8.81
N ALA A 50 -18.21 1.39 10.03
CA ALA A 50 -19.10 0.54 10.82
C ALA A 50 -20.40 0.15 10.06
N ARG A 51 -20.59 0.70 8.87
CA ARG A 51 -21.73 0.50 7.96
C ARG A 51 -21.36 -0.25 6.67
N ALA A 52 -20.13 -0.77 6.49
CA ALA A 52 -19.79 -1.55 5.31
C ALA A 52 -20.70 -2.79 5.20
N PRO A 53 -21.12 -3.19 3.99
CA PRO A 53 -21.89 -4.40 3.80
C PRO A 53 -21.06 -5.65 4.15
N SER A 54 -21.70 -6.67 4.69
CA SER A 54 -21.05 -7.96 4.96
C SER A 54 -20.88 -8.77 3.68
N PHE A 55 -21.86 -8.68 2.77
CA PHE A 55 -21.90 -9.43 1.52
C PHE A 55 -22.23 -8.57 0.32
N TYR A 56 -21.64 -8.96 -0.82
CA TYR A 56 -22.13 -8.68 -2.16
C TYR A 56 -22.68 -9.98 -2.76
N PHE A 57 -23.88 -9.92 -3.29
CA PHE A 57 -24.50 -10.96 -4.09
C PHE A 57 -24.63 -10.48 -5.53
N ILE A 58 -24.11 -11.25 -6.48
CA ILE A 58 -24.04 -10.89 -7.89
C ILE A 58 -24.77 -11.94 -8.72
N ASP A 59 -25.30 -11.52 -9.86
CA ASP A 59 -26.00 -12.36 -10.82
C ASP A 59 -27.34 -12.95 -10.32
N ILE A 60 -28.06 -12.20 -9.47
CA ILE A 60 -29.44 -12.53 -9.08
C ILE A 60 -30.32 -12.31 -10.31
N GLN A 61 -31.03 -13.36 -10.77
CA GLN A 61 -31.91 -13.24 -11.92
C GLN A 61 -33.21 -12.50 -11.57
N PRO A 62 -33.86 -11.79 -12.52
CA PRO A 62 -35.08 -11.01 -12.25
C PRO A 62 -36.23 -11.84 -11.66
N ASP A 63 -36.36 -13.09 -12.06
CA ASP A 63 -37.38 -14.02 -11.56
C ASP A 63 -37.06 -14.58 -10.18
N GLU A 64 -35.80 -14.52 -9.75
CA GLU A 64 -35.34 -14.96 -8.43
C GLU A 64 -35.42 -13.86 -7.36
N VAL A 65 -35.52 -12.61 -7.75
CA VAL A 65 -35.45 -11.44 -6.85
C VAL A 65 -36.37 -11.56 -5.64
N ALA A 66 -37.65 -11.88 -5.86
CA ALA A 66 -38.63 -11.97 -4.77
C ALA A 66 -38.31 -13.12 -3.79
N ALA A 67 -37.82 -14.24 -4.34
CA ALA A 67 -37.43 -15.39 -3.53
C ALA A 67 -36.13 -15.11 -2.75
N PHE A 68 -35.18 -14.41 -3.39
CA PHE A 68 -33.93 -13.98 -2.76
C PHE A 68 -34.21 -13.00 -1.60
N ASP A 69 -34.96 -11.92 -1.85
CA ASP A 69 -35.30 -10.93 -0.82
C ASP A 69 -36.00 -11.60 0.38
N LYS A 70 -36.96 -12.49 0.11
CA LYS A 70 -37.65 -13.24 1.16
C LYS A 70 -36.70 -14.12 2.00
N LEU A 71 -35.75 -14.78 1.33
CA LEU A 71 -34.79 -15.65 1.99
C LEU A 71 -33.86 -14.84 2.91
N VAL A 72 -33.24 -13.77 2.37
CA VAL A 72 -32.25 -12.98 3.13
C VAL A 72 -32.89 -12.18 4.26
N LEU A 73 -34.07 -11.61 4.06
CA LEU A 73 -34.78 -10.85 5.09
C LEU A 73 -35.36 -11.73 6.22
N ALA A 74 -35.49 -13.04 5.98
CA ALA A 74 -35.91 -14.00 7.03
C ALA A 74 -34.76 -14.39 7.97
N GLU A 75 -33.51 -14.10 7.62
CA GLU A 75 -32.34 -14.42 8.44
C GLU A 75 -32.17 -13.47 9.62
N PRO A 76 -31.89 -13.98 10.83
CA PRO A 76 -31.63 -13.13 11.97
C PRO A 76 -30.39 -12.25 11.76
N GLY A 77 -30.46 -10.99 12.20
CA GLY A 77 -29.35 -10.05 12.16
C GLY A 77 -29.07 -9.46 10.79
N VAL A 78 -29.89 -9.72 9.77
CA VAL A 78 -29.81 -9.07 8.46
C VAL A 78 -30.38 -7.67 8.51
N SER A 79 -29.66 -6.71 7.94
CA SER A 79 -30.05 -5.30 7.83
C SER A 79 -29.49 -4.68 6.56
N ASP A 80 -29.95 -3.49 6.21
CA ASP A 80 -29.47 -2.65 5.11
C ASP A 80 -29.37 -3.39 3.78
N LEU A 81 -30.40 -4.21 3.45
CA LEU A 81 -30.49 -4.80 2.13
C LEU A 81 -30.67 -3.71 1.08
N GLN A 82 -29.69 -3.58 0.19
CA GLN A 82 -29.74 -2.72 -0.99
C GLN A 82 -29.63 -3.62 -2.22
N ARG A 83 -30.51 -3.43 -3.18
CA ARG A 83 -30.49 -4.20 -4.43
C ARG A 83 -30.75 -3.26 -5.59
N VAL A 84 -29.93 -3.41 -6.64
CA VAL A 84 -30.04 -2.60 -7.86
C VAL A 84 -29.95 -3.50 -9.09
N PRO A 85 -30.67 -3.16 -10.18
CA PRO A 85 -30.47 -3.80 -11.47
C PRO A 85 -29.07 -3.50 -12.00
N MET A 86 -28.46 -4.44 -12.68
CA MET A 86 -27.18 -4.30 -13.33
C MET A 86 -27.21 -4.82 -14.74
N LEU A 87 -26.75 -3.99 -15.65
CA LEU A 87 -26.52 -4.33 -17.05
C LEU A 87 -25.03 -4.17 -17.34
N ARG A 88 -24.56 -4.83 -18.38
CA ARG A 88 -23.23 -4.61 -18.92
C ARG A 88 -23.33 -3.88 -20.25
N GLY A 89 -22.54 -2.84 -20.40
CA GLY A 89 -22.49 -2.09 -21.64
C GLY A 89 -21.16 -1.38 -21.82
N ARG A 90 -20.83 -1.13 -23.07
CA ARG A 90 -19.62 -0.44 -23.48
C ARG A 90 -19.97 0.95 -23.98
N ILE A 91 -19.24 1.95 -23.53
CA ILE A 91 -19.36 3.30 -24.09
C ILE A 91 -18.80 3.27 -25.50
N THR A 92 -19.59 3.70 -26.49
CA THR A 92 -19.21 3.75 -27.90
C THR A 92 -18.98 5.16 -28.40
N ARG A 93 -19.67 6.15 -27.84
CA ARG A 93 -19.55 7.55 -28.24
C ARG A 93 -19.71 8.50 -27.05
N MET A 94 -18.97 9.59 -27.10
CA MET A 94 -19.10 10.75 -26.20
C MET A 94 -19.08 12.01 -27.08
N HIS A 95 -19.95 12.98 -26.85
CA HIS A 95 -20.12 14.16 -27.72
C HIS A 95 -20.31 13.82 -29.20
N ASP A 96 -21.01 12.75 -29.51
CA ASP A 96 -21.10 12.20 -30.89
C ASP A 96 -19.76 11.76 -31.53
N VAL A 97 -18.66 11.80 -30.78
CA VAL A 97 -17.35 11.32 -31.22
C VAL A 97 -17.18 9.86 -30.80
N PRO A 98 -16.80 8.94 -31.72
CA PRO A 98 -16.45 7.57 -31.36
C PRO A 98 -15.30 7.54 -30.36
N VAL A 99 -15.38 6.65 -29.35
CA VAL A 99 -14.40 6.58 -28.25
C VAL A 99 -12.99 6.24 -28.71
N GLU A 100 -12.84 5.57 -29.86
CA GLU A 100 -11.53 5.26 -30.47
C GLU A 100 -10.76 6.52 -30.94
N GLN A 101 -11.47 7.64 -31.11
CA GLN A 101 -10.89 8.91 -31.54
C GLN A 101 -10.63 9.87 -30.37
N LEU A 102 -11.05 9.49 -29.15
CA LEU A 102 -10.85 10.32 -27.96
C LEU A 102 -9.45 10.10 -27.36
N PRO A 103 -8.81 11.15 -26.88
CA PRO A 103 -7.59 11.00 -26.09
C PRO A 103 -7.90 10.23 -24.82
N LEU A 104 -7.10 9.21 -24.50
CA LEU A 104 -7.26 8.45 -23.26
C LEU A 104 -6.62 9.23 -22.10
N PRO A 105 -7.40 9.68 -21.12
CA PRO A 105 -6.89 10.24 -19.89
C PRO A 105 -6.03 9.21 -19.13
N LYS A 106 -5.06 9.69 -18.35
CA LYS A 106 -4.12 8.80 -17.65
C LYS A 106 -4.80 7.93 -16.57
N HIS A 107 -5.78 8.49 -15.89
CA HIS A 107 -6.44 7.84 -14.76
C HIS A 107 -7.78 7.21 -15.16
N GLU A 108 -8.65 7.91 -15.88
CA GLU A 108 -10.02 7.47 -16.20
C GLU A 108 -10.13 6.73 -17.55
N GLY A 109 -9.04 6.56 -18.28
CA GLY A 109 -9.03 5.84 -19.58
C GLY A 109 -9.54 4.40 -19.50
N TRP A 110 -9.49 3.80 -18.30
CA TRP A 110 -10.05 2.47 -18.04
C TRP A 110 -11.58 2.39 -18.26
N VAL A 111 -12.29 3.52 -18.15
CA VAL A 111 -13.75 3.59 -18.35
C VAL A 111 -14.13 3.16 -19.77
N LEU A 112 -13.27 3.42 -20.76
CA LEU A 112 -13.48 3.05 -22.17
C LEU A 112 -12.99 1.63 -22.51
N GLN A 113 -12.28 0.96 -21.59
CA GLN A 113 -11.67 -0.35 -21.83
C GLN A 113 -12.62 -1.47 -21.41
N GLY A 114 -13.44 -1.98 -22.34
CA GLY A 114 -14.35 -3.10 -22.10
C GLY A 114 -15.72 -2.67 -21.57
N ASP A 115 -16.49 -3.66 -21.13
CA ASP A 115 -17.84 -3.44 -20.64
C ASP A 115 -17.84 -2.90 -19.22
N ARG A 116 -18.74 -1.97 -18.95
CA ARG A 116 -18.97 -1.35 -17.63
C ARG A 116 -20.30 -1.80 -17.06
N GLY A 117 -20.37 -1.84 -15.73
CA GLY A 117 -21.65 -1.94 -15.05
C GLY A 117 -22.46 -0.67 -15.28
N ILE A 118 -23.70 -0.83 -15.67
CA ILE A 118 -24.69 0.23 -15.88
C ILE A 118 -25.90 -0.13 -15.06
N THR A 119 -26.52 0.86 -14.50
CA THR A 119 -27.80 0.69 -13.78
C THR A 119 -28.78 1.77 -14.19
N TRP A 120 -30.01 1.59 -13.80
CA TRP A 120 -31.03 2.62 -13.83
C TRP A 120 -31.67 2.77 -12.44
N SER A 121 -32.12 3.97 -12.12
CA SER A 121 -32.73 4.24 -10.82
C SER A 121 -33.72 5.40 -10.90
N GLU A 122 -34.82 5.28 -10.18
CA GLU A 122 -35.79 6.35 -10.00
C GLU A 122 -35.30 7.40 -9.01
N THR A 123 -34.55 6.97 -7.99
CA THR A 123 -34.04 7.83 -6.92
C THR A 123 -32.53 7.91 -6.92
N LEU A 124 -31.98 8.96 -6.33
CA LEU A 124 -30.54 9.12 -6.18
C LEU A 124 -29.97 7.93 -5.37
N PRO A 125 -28.96 7.19 -5.88
CA PRO A 125 -28.34 6.09 -5.17
C PRO A 125 -27.77 6.53 -3.81
N PRO A 126 -27.91 5.72 -2.76
CA PRO A 126 -27.34 6.02 -1.45
C PRO A 126 -25.82 6.26 -1.52
N GLY A 127 -25.31 7.19 -0.72
CA GLY A 127 -23.87 7.54 -0.72
C GLY A 127 -23.43 8.39 -1.90
N SER A 128 -24.33 8.78 -2.81
CA SER A 128 -24.04 9.72 -3.90
C SER A 128 -24.46 11.15 -3.53
N SER A 129 -23.70 12.13 -4.04
CA SER A 129 -24.01 13.56 -3.95
C SER A 129 -23.97 14.20 -5.33
N ILE A 130 -24.96 15.03 -5.66
CA ILE A 130 -24.99 15.76 -6.93
C ILE A 130 -24.04 16.94 -6.82
N THR A 131 -23.10 17.06 -7.74
CA THR A 131 -22.14 18.17 -7.83
C THR A 131 -22.59 19.23 -8.81
N ALA A 132 -23.34 18.87 -9.84
CA ALA A 132 -23.89 19.78 -10.84
C ALA A 132 -25.18 19.21 -11.45
N GLY A 133 -26.12 20.06 -11.82
CA GLY A 133 -27.43 19.66 -12.37
C GLY A 133 -28.43 19.26 -11.30
N THR A 134 -29.47 18.54 -11.71
CA THR A 134 -30.55 18.06 -10.83
C THR A 134 -30.90 16.62 -11.17
N TRP A 135 -31.35 15.88 -10.15
CA TRP A 135 -31.90 14.55 -10.39
C TRP A 135 -33.24 14.65 -11.12
N TRP A 136 -33.55 13.64 -11.92
CA TRP A 136 -34.86 13.60 -12.63
C TRP A 136 -36.03 13.42 -11.66
N PRO A 137 -37.23 13.87 -12.07
CA PRO A 137 -38.44 13.66 -11.28
C PRO A 137 -38.79 12.17 -11.12
N ALA A 138 -39.51 11.85 -10.04
CA ALA A 138 -40.10 10.53 -9.88
C ALA A 138 -41.00 10.19 -11.10
N HIS A 139 -40.98 8.93 -11.52
CA HIS A 139 -41.75 8.43 -12.67
C HIS A 139 -41.42 9.15 -14.00
N TYR A 140 -40.14 9.51 -14.20
CA TYR A 140 -39.68 10.12 -15.44
C TYR A 140 -39.92 9.21 -16.64
N GLN A 141 -40.59 9.73 -17.68
CA GLN A 141 -40.92 9.00 -18.93
C GLN A 141 -40.42 9.74 -20.19
N GLY A 142 -39.46 10.62 -20.04
CA GLY A 142 -38.87 11.34 -21.16
C GLY A 142 -37.76 10.58 -21.88
N PRO A 143 -37.03 11.25 -22.78
CA PRO A 143 -35.82 10.68 -23.39
C PRO A 143 -34.81 10.23 -22.34
N PRO A 144 -33.95 9.20 -22.62
CA PRO A 144 -33.02 8.69 -21.63
C PRO A 144 -32.10 9.78 -21.08
N LEU A 145 -32.04 9.89 -19.76
CA LEU A 145 -31.12 10.76 -19.04
C LEU A 145 -30.03 9.91 -18.36
N VAL A 146 -28.88 10.52 -18.17
CA VAL A 146 -27.73 9.89 -17.50
C VAL A 146 -27.26 10.77 -16.36
N SER A 147 -27.07 10.18 -15.21
CA SER A 147 -26.26 10.71 -14.13
C SER A 147 -24.85 10.14 -14.25
N LEU A 148 -23.88 10.99 -14.52
CA LEU A 148 -22.49 10.58 -14.76
C LEU A 148 -21.63 10.92 -13.53
N ASP A 149 -20.60 10.11 -13.31
CA ASP A 149 -19.54 10.42 -12.34
C ASP A 149 -18.82 11.72 -12.70
N ALA A 150 -18.59 12.60 -11.73
CA ALA A 150 -18.02 13.91 -11.97
C ALA A 150 -16.54 13.84 -12.40
N GLU A 151 -15.77 12.89 -11.87
CA GLU A 151 -14.34 12.73 -12.21
C GLU A 151 -14.19 12.23 -13.64
N VAL A 152 -15.05 11.31 -14.05
CA VAL A 152 -15.12 10.84 -15.44
C VAL A 152 -15.55 11.98 -16.36
N ALA A 153 -16.55 12.78 -15.97
CA ALA A 153 -16.98 13.91 -16.78
C ALA A 153 -15.85 14.93 -16.97
N ASP A 154 -15.12 15.27 -15.89
CA ASP A 154 -14.00 16.21 -15.94
C ASP A 154 -12.87 15.68 -16.83
N ALA A 155 -12.53 14.40 -16.72
CA ALA A 155 -11.45 13.77 -17.47
C ALA A 155 -11.68 13.79 -19.00
N PHE A 156 -12.94 13.62 -19.42
CA PHE A 156 -13.31 13.63 -20.84
C PHE A 156 -13.91 14.97 -21.32
N GLY A 157 -13.97 15.99 -20.45
CA GLY A 157 -14.51 17.31 -20.75
C GLY A 157 -16.01 17.33 -21.00
N LEU A 158 -16.75 16.36 -20.45
CA LEU A 158 -18.20 16.22 -20.58
C LEU A 158 -18.95 17.19 -19.66
N LYS A 159 -20.07 17.69 -20.15
CA LYS A 159 -20.92 18.68 -19.44
C LYS A 159 -22.36 18.22 -19.41
N ILE A 160 -23.14 18.84 -18.55
CA ILE A 160 -24.60 18.70 -18.54
C ILE A 160 -25.15 19.10 -19.91
N GLY A 161 -25.98 18.25 -20.48
CA GLY A 161 -26.58 18.41 -21.80
C GLY A 161 -25.86 17.65 -22.91
N ASP A 162 -24.64 17.14 -22.67
CA ASP A 162 -23.93 16.31 -23.64
C ASP A 162 -24.54 14.91 -23.71
N ASP A 163 -24.35 14.25 -24.83
CA ASP A 163 -24.86 12.91 -25.06
C ASP A 163 -23.76 11.84 -24.88
N ILE A 164 -24.12 10.74 -24.23
CA ILE A 164 -23.31 9.52 -24.12
C ILE A 164 -24.06 8.36 -24.76
N THR A 165 -23.39 7.63 -25.64
CA THR A 165 -23.94 6.42 -26.24
C THR A 165 -23.24 5.19 -25.70
N VAL A 166 -24.04 4.21 -25.25
CA VAL A 166 -23.57 2.93 -24.73
C VAL A 166 -24.16 1.80 -25.55
N ASN A 167 -23.33 0.83 -25.89
CA ASN A 167 -23.79 -0.42 -26.48
C ASN A 167 -24.10 -1.42 -25.37
N ILE A 168 -25.34 -1.84 -25.27
CA ILE A 168 -25.84 -2.82 -24.30
C ILE A 168 -26.34 -4.03 -25.08
N LEU A 169 -25.64 -5.15 -25.01
CA LEU A 169 -26.01 -6.40 -25.71
C LEU A 169 -26.25 -6.21 -27.22
N GLY A 170 -25.45 -5.36 -27.88
CA GLY A 170 -25.55 -5.08 -29.30
C GLY A 170 -26.55 -3.98 -29.69
N ARG A 171 -27.23 -3.37 -28.72
CA ARG A 171 -28.14 -2.24 -28.93
C ARG A 171 -27.53 -0.95 -28.42
N GLU A 172 -27.45 0.06 -29.25
CA GLU A 172 -27.00 1.40 -28.81
C GLU A 172 -28.11 2.16 -28.10
N VAL A 173 -27.79 2.69 -26.95
CA VAL A 173 -28.65 3.54 -26.14
C VAL A 173 -27.92 4.84 -25.90
N THR A 174 -28.50 5.96 -26.37
CA THR A 174 -27.97 7.29 -26.13
C THR A 174 -28.75 7.95 -25.01
N GLY A 175 -28.04 8.47 -24.03
CA GLY A 175 -28.62 9.24 -22.92
C GLY A 175 -27.94 10.58 -22.78
N ARG A 176 -28.75 11.61 -22.43
CA ARG A 176 -28.26 12.97 -22.18
C ARG A 176 -27.83 13.13 -20.73
N ILE A 177 -26.67 13.71 -20.48
CA ILE A 177 -26.18 13.99 -19.13
C ILE A 177 -27.10 15.04 -18.48
N ALA A 178 -27.85 14.62 -17.47
CA ALA A 178 -28.75 15.48 -16.70
C ALA A 178 -28.07 16.07 -15.47
N ASN A 179 -27.16 15.32 -14.87
CA ASN A 179 -26.41 15.74 -13.70
C ASN A 179 -25.06 15.03 -13.60
N LEU A 180 -24.18 15.65 -12.83
CA LEU A 180 -22.91 15.08 -12.41
C LEU A 180 -23.00 14.76 -10.93
N ARG A 181 -22.52 13.58 -10.53
CA ARG A 181 -22.54 13.14 -9.14
C ARG A 181 -21.16 12.66 -8.71
N ARG A 182 -20.91 12.71 -7.43
CA ARG A 182 -19.74 12.10 -6.79
C ARG A 182 -20.22 11.04 -5.82
N PHE A 183 -19.50 9.96 -5.74
CA PHE A 183 -19.70 8.92 -4.74
C PHE A 183 -18.36 8.49 -4.18
N ASP A 184 -18.37 7.99 -2.96
CA ASP A 184 -17.17 7.58 -2.26
C ASP A 184 -16.99 6.06 -2.42
N TRP A 185 -15.94 5.66 -3.12
CA TRP A 185 -15.56 4.26 -3.30
C TRP A 185 -15.22 3.58 -1.97
N ALA A 186 -14.73 4.33 -0.98
CA ALA A 186 -14.35 3.79 0.32
C ALA A 186 -15.55 3.28 1.13
N THR A 187 -16.77 3.71 0.83
CA THR A 187 -17.98 3.26 1.54
C THR A 187 -18.36 1.82 1.22
N LEU A 188 -17.74 1.20 0.22
CA LEU A 188 -18.07 -0.14 -0.25
C LEU A 188 -19.57 -0.34 -0.48
N THR A 189 -20.27 0.70 -0.94
CA THR A 189 -21.66 0.63 -1.38
C THR A 189 -21.73 0.31 -2.87
N ILE A 190 -22.92 -0.09 -3.37
CA ILE A 190 -23.10 -0.34 -4.80
C ILE A 190 -23.07 0.99 -5.54
N ASN A 191 -22.01 1.20 -6.33
CA ASN A 191 -21.84 2.41 -7.13
C ASN A 191 -21.59 2.07 -8.59
N PHE A 192 -22.11 2.91 -9.47
CA PHE A 192 -21.94 2.81 -10.92
C PHE A 192 -21.47 4.15 -11.46
N ILE A 193 -20.59 4.14 -12.44
CA ILE A 193 -20.13 5.36 -13.13
C ILE A 193 -21.30 6.06 -13.80
N MET A 194 -22.22 5.28 -14.39
CA MET A 194 -23.41 5.78 -15.10
C MET A 194 -24.66 5.19 -14.50
N VAL A 195 -25.60 6.06 -14.19
CA VAL A 195 -26.97 5.69 -13.79
C VAL A 195 -27.93 6.31 -14.79
N PHE A 196 -28.76 5.49 -15.41
CA PHE A 196 -29.77 5.95 -16.35
C PHE A 196 -31.09 6.27 -15.64
N SER A 197 -31.90 7.12 -16.24
CA SER A 197 -33.28 7.30 -15.85
C SER A 197 -34.10 6.03 -16.13
N PRO A 198 -35.21 5.78 -15.40
CA PRO A 198 -36.15 4.72 -15.71
C PRO A 198 -36.63 4.75 -17.15
N GLY A 199 -37.09 3.62 -17.66
CA GLY A 199 -37.72 3.48 -18.98
C GLY A 199 -36.97 2.50 -19.88
N ILE A 200 -36.10 2.97 -20.76
CA ILE A 200 -35.51 2.15 -21.84
C ILE A 200 -34.71 0.93 -21.33
N LEU A 201 -34.11 0.99 -20.17
CA LEU A 201 -33.30 -0.10 -19.61
C LEU A 201 -34.12 -1.11 -18.79
N GLU A 202 -35.31 -0.78 -18.35
CA GLU A 202 -36.13 -1.65 -17.50
C GLU A 202 -36.49 -2.97 -18.18
N SER A 203 -36.74 -2.92 -19.50
CA SER A 203 -37.09 -4.09 -20.31
C SER A 203 -35.88 -4.84 -20.87
N ALA A 204 -34.66 -4.34 -20.65
CA ALA A 204 -33.48 -5.00 -21.15
C ALA A 204 -33.12 -6.21 -20.28
N PRO A 205 -32.50 -7.27 -20.87
CA PRO A 205 -31.95 -8.37 -20.08
C PRO A 205 -30.95 -7.84 -19.04
N GLN A 206 -31.24 -8.08 -17.77
CA GLN A 206 -30.47 -7.57 -16.66
C GLN A 206 -30.38 -8.59 -15.53
N THR A 207 -29.36 -8.50 -14.71
CA THR A 207 -29.27 -9.20 -13.43
C THR A 207 -29.36 -8.20 -12.29
N HIS A 208 -29.42 -8.65 -11.07
CA HIS A 208 -29.39 -7.78 -9.91
C HIS A 208 -28.13 -8.01 -9.09
N ILE A 209 -27.62 -6.93 -8.53
CA ILE A 209 -26.58 -6.92 -7.50
C ILE A 209 -27.26 -6.54 -6.19
N ALA A 210 -26.92 -7.23 -5.12
CA ALA A 210 -27.41 -6.89 -3.79
C ALA A 210 -26.26 -6.79 -2.78
N THR A 211 -26.40 -5.89 -1.84
CA THR A 211 -25.56 -5.83 -0.63
C THR A 211 -26.43 -5.88 0.59
N LEU A 212 -25.93 -6.47 1.65
CA LEU A 212 -26.58 -6.45 2.95
C LEU A 212 -25.56 -6.54 4.08
N ARG A 213 -25.99 -6.20 5.27
CA ARG A 213 -25.27 -6.48 6.51
C ARG A 213 -25.94 -7.62 7.25
N VAL A 214 -25.12 -8.45 7.88
CA VAL A 214 -25.56 -9.54 8.74
C VAL A 214 -24.60 -9.67 9.91
N ASP A 215 -25.13 -10.11 11.04
CA ASP A 215 -24.29 -10.38 12.20
C ASP A 215 -23.25 -11.45 11.90
N PRO A 216 -21.99 -11.31 12.37
CA PRO A 216 -20.91 -12.25 12.10
C PRO A 216 -21.22 -13.71 12.43
N ALA A 217 -22.11 -13.95 13.43
CA ALA A 217 -22.54 -15.28 13.81
C ALA A 217 -23.38 -16.00 12.75
N HIS A 218 -24.10 -15.25 11.90
CA HIS A 218 -25.03 -15.78 10.90
C HIS A 218 -24.49 -15.74 9.46
N GLU A 219 -23.29 -15.17 9.24
CA GLU A 219 -22.72 -15.00 7.90
C GLU A 219 -22.58 -16.33 7.13
N LEU A 220 -22.03 -17.37 7.74
CA LEU A 220 -21.81 -18.65 7.07
C LEU A 220 -23.12 -19.37 6.75
N GLU A 221 -24.11 -19.24 7.63
CA GLU A 221 -25.43 -19.86 7.44
C GLU A 221 -26.17 -19.17 6.29
N LEU A 222 -26.19 -17.83 6.27
CA LEU A 222 -26.76 -17.04 5.20
C LEU A 222 -26.10 -17.38 3.85
N GLN A 223 -24.77 -17.40 3.81
CA GLN A 223 -24.04 -17.73 2.59
C GLN A 223 -24.46 -19.11 2.06
N ARG A 224 -24.50 -20.14 2.91
CA ARG A 224 -24.94 -21.50 2.50
C ARG A 224 -26.36 -21.49 1.96
N LYS A 225 -27.31 -20.90 2.69
CA LYS A 225 -28.72 -20.85 2.27
C LYS A 225 -28.89 -20.20 0.91
N VAL A 226 -28.14 -19.11 0.63
CA VAL A 226 -28.21 -18.43 -0.67
C VAL A 226 -27.57 -19.31 -1.74
N THR A 227 -26.36 -19.82 -1.54
CA THR A 227 -25.64 -20.60 -2.57
C THR A 227 -26.29 -21.95 -2.84
N ASP A 228 -26.91 -22.58 -1.85
CA ASP A 228 -27.63 -23.84 -2.01
C ASP A 228 -28.95 -23.63 -2.79
N ARG A 229 -29.59 -22.47 -2.61
CA ARG A 229 -30.88 -22.17 -3.25
C ARG A 229 -30.73 -21.57 -4.63
N PHE A 230 -29.69 -20.75 -4.86
CA PHE A 230 -29.47 -20.00 -6.09
C PHE A 230 -28.05 -20.29 -6.61
N ALA A 231 -27.94 -21.32 -7.46
CA ALA A 231 -26.64 -21.82 -7.94
C ALA A 231 -25.88 -20.79 -8.84
N ASN A 232 -26.61 -19.86 -9.45
CA ASN A 232 -26.06 -18.77 -10.26
C ASN A 232 -25.58 -17.58 -9.43
N VAL A 233 -26.06 -17.41 -8.20
CA VAL A 233 -25.74 -16.25 -7.36
C VAL A 233 -24.37 -16.44 -6.71
N SER A 234 -23.48 -15.53 -7.02
CA SER A 234 -22.16 -15.46 -6.37
C SER A 234 -22.23 -14.62 -5.10
N ALA A 235 -21.89 -15.23 -3.96
CA ALA A 235 -21.81 -14.56 -2.66
C ALA A 235 -20.36 -14.20 -2.33
N ILE A 236 -20.04 -12.91 -2.30
CA ILE A 236 -18.69 -12.39 -2.00
C ILE A 236 -18.74 -11.75 -0.62
N ARG A 237 -17.98 -12.31 0.34
CA ARG A 237 -17.81 -11.69 1.65
C ARG A 237 -16.78 -10.57 1.58
N VAL A 238 -17.18 -9.36 1.99
CA VAL A 238 -16.32 -8.19 1.97
C VAL A 238 -15.07 -8.40 2.84
N LYS A 239 -15.23 -8.98 4.02
CA LYS A 239 -14.10 -9.27 4.92
C LYS A 239 -13.05 -10.21 4.30
N ASP A 240 -13.46 -11.18 3.47
CA ASP A 240 -12.51 -12.12 2.83
C ASP A 240 -11.73 -11.44 1.71
N ALA A 241 -12.39 -10.53 0.99
CA ALA A 241 -11.73 -9.69 -0.01
C ALA A 241 -10.69 -8.78 0.63
N LEU A 242 -11.06 -8.08 1.71
CA LEU A 242 -10.16 -7.22 2.49
C LEU A 242 -9.00 -8.01 3.10
N ALA A 243 -9.26 -9.14 3.74
CA ALA A 243 -8.23 -10.01 4.30
C ALA A 243 -7.25 -10.54 3.23
N THR A 244 -7.68 -10.63 1.98
CA THR A 244 -6.79 -11.00 0.87
C THR A 244 -5.85 -9.84 0.52
N VAL A 245 -6.36 -8.61 0.47
CA VAL A 245 -5.55 -7.40 0.27
C VAL A 245 -4.54 -7.24 1.41
N GLU A 246 -4.99 -7.36 2.67
CA GLU A 246 -4.10 -7.29 3.84
C GLU A 246 -2.96 -8.31 3.78
N ARG A 247 -3.25 -9.55 3.36
CA ARG A 247 -2.23 -10.60 3.20
C ARG A 247 -1.21 -10.27 2.12
N LEU A 248 -1.66 -9.73 0.98
CA LEU A 248 -0.77 -9.32 -0.10
C LEU A 248 0.15 -8.18 0.36
N VAL A 249 -0.41 -7.16 0.98
CA VAL A 249 0.34 -6.04 1.55
C VAL A 249 1.33 -6.53 2.61
N GLY A 250 0.89 -7.35 3.56
CA GLY A 250 1.74 -7.92 4.60
C GLY A 250 2.90 -8.76 4.04
N THR A 251 2.67 -9.49 2.93
CA THR A 251 3.72 -10.25 2.26
C THR A 251 4.76 -9.32 1.61
N MET A 252 4.31 -8.27 0.93
CA MET A 252 5.20 -7.25 0.33
C MET A 252 6.01 -6.54 1.42
N THR A 253 5.37 -6.10 2.49
CA THR A 253 6.04 -5.46 3.63
C THR A 253 7.09 -6.37 4.25
N THR A 254 6.80 -7.66 4.43
CA THR A 254 7.77 -8.63 4.98
C THR A 254 8.98 -8.77 4.06
N ALA A 255 8.78 -8.86 2.75
CA ALA A 255 9.88 -8.99 1.79
C ALA A 255 10.78 -7.74 1.79
N VAL A 256 10.17 -6.55 1.75
CA VAL A 256 10.92 -5.28 1.74
C VAL A 256 11.58 -5.03 3.10
N GLY A 257 10.91 -5.39 4.20
CA GLY A 257 11.48 -5.35 5.55
C GLY A 257 12.73 -6.24 5.70
N ALA A 258 12.74 -7.41 5.07
CA ALA A 258 13.93 -8.27 5.05
C ALA A 258 15.10 -7.61 4.30
N ILE A 259 14.85 -6.94 3.18
CA ILE A 259 15.87 -6.19 2.43
C ILE A 259 16.40 -5.03 3.28
N ALA A 260 15.53 -4.28 3.93
CA ALA A 260 15.91 -3.18 4.80
C ALA A 260 16.75 -3.65 6.00
N LEU A 261 16.41 -4.80 6.58
CA LEU A 261 17.19 -5.42 7.66
C LEU A 261 18.62 -5.77 7.19
N VAL A 262 18.75 -6.36 6.00
CA VAL A 262 20.06 -6.66 5.40
C VAL A 262 20.88 -5.37 5.20
N ALA A 263 20.26 -4.31 4.69
CA ALA A 263 20.91 -3.01 4.53
C ALA A 263 21.35 -2.42 5.87
N LEU A 264 20.55 -2.56 6.93
CA LEU A 264 20.89 -2.11 8.29
C LEU A 264 22.08 -2.89 8.85
N ILE A 265 22.10 -4.22 8.71
CA ILE A 265 23.21 -5.07 9.14
C ILE A 265 24.49 -4.69 8.39
N ALA A 266 24.43 -4.48 7.07
CA ALA A 266 25.54 -4.01 6.28
C ALA A 266 26.05 -2.64 6.78
N GLY A 267 25.15 -1.70 7.09
CA GLY A 267 25.49 -0.40 7.66
C GLY A 267 26.22 -0.52 9.02
N ILE A 268 25.74 -1.41 9.90
CA ILE A 268 26.39 -1.70 11.20
C ILE A 268 27.78 -2.30 10.97
N ALA A 269 27.95 -3.21 10.01
CA ALA A 269 29.25 -3.81 9.68
C ALA A 269 30.24 -2.74 9.16
N VAL A 270 29.78 -1.80 8.32
CA VAL A 270 30.60 -0.67 7.85
C VAL A 270 30.99 0.22 9.02
N LEU A 271 30.08 0.50 9.95
CA LEU A 271 30.39 1.26 11.17
C LEU A 271 31.45 0.57 12.03
N ALA A 272 31.28 -0.74 12.27
CA ALA A 272 32.25 -1.54 13.02
C ALA A 272 33.62 -1.52 12.34
N GLY A 273 33.68 -1.68 11.02
CA GLY A 273 34.89 -1.58 10.23
C GLY A 273 35.58 -0.21 10.37
N ALA A 274 34.82 0.87 10.30
CA ALA A 274 35.33 2.24 10.45
C ALA A 274 35.91 2.46 11.87
N VAL A 275 35.21 1.98 12.91
CA VAL A 275 35.71 2.05 14.31
C VAL A 275 37.01 1.28 14.50
N ILE A 276 37.12 0.09 13.89
CA ILE A 276 38.31 -0.75 13.95
C ILE A 276 39.48 -0.10 13.20
N ALA A 277 39.22 0.48 12.03
CA ALA A 277 40.24 1.16 11.21
C ALA A 277 40.85 2.38 11.95
N ASP A 278 40.02 3.14 12.68
CA ASP A 278 40.43 4.35 13.41
C ASP A 278 40.98 4.05 14.81
N ARG A 279 41.05 2.77 15.21
CA ARG A 279 41.44 2.35 16.59
C ARG A 279 42.78 2.90 17.03
N ARG A 280 43.82 2.95 16.17
CA ARG A 280 45.15 3.45 16.52
C ARG A 280 45.12 4.93 16.89
N ARG A 281 44.41 5.72 16.12
CA ARG A 281 44.27 7.16 16.37
C ARG A 281 43.51 7.43 17.66
N ARG A 282 42.41 6.72 17.92
CA ARG A 282 41.59 6.84 19.13
C ARG A 282 42.35 6.43 20.40
N ILE A 283 43.20 5.41 20.31
CA ILE A 283 44.07 5.04 21.42
C ILE A 283 45.07 6.17 21.73
N TYR A 284 45.67 6.77 20.70
CA TYR A 284 46.57 7.90 20.86
C TYR A 284 45.86 9.10 21.53
N ASP A 285 44.71 9.48 21.04
CA ASP A 285 43.91 10.57 21.59
C ASP A 285 43.48 10.31 23.03
N ALA A 286 43.10 9.06 23.35
CA ALA A 286 42.78 8.65 24.72
C ALA A 286 43.99 8.72 25.66
N VAL A 287 45.19 8.37 25.18
CA VAL A 287 46.43 8.47 25.95
C VAL A 287 46.78 9.93 26.21
N VAL A 288 46.69 10.82 25.21
CA VAL A 288 46.92 12.25 25.37
C VAL A 288 45.94 12.84 26.38
N LEU A 289 44.66 12.49 26.31
CA LEU A 289 43.65 12.95 27.29
C LEU A 289 43.98 12.48 28.71
N LYS A 290 44.43 11.23 28.88
CA LYS A 290 44.87 10.71 30.18
C LYS A 290 46.06 11.45 30.75
N VAL A 291 47.05 11.81 29.92
CA VAL A 291 48.21 12.62 30.34
C VAL A 291 47.78 14.00 30.79
N LEU A 292 46.70 14.54 30.18
CA LEU A 292 46.08 15.81 30.59
C LEU A 292 45.12 15.68 31.80
N GLY A 293 45.04 14.50 32.45
CA GLY A 293 44.27 14.28 33.67
C GLY A 293 42.84 13.79 33.49
N ALA A 294 42.43 13.41 32.25
CA ALA A 294 41.10 12.86 32.04
C ALA A 294 40.94 11.46 32.65
N THR A 295 39.79 11.24 33.30
CA THR A 295 39.45 9.93 33.85
C THR A 295 38.97 8.97 32.75
N ARG A 296 38.95 7.64 33.02
CA ARG A 296 38.39 6.64 32.12
C ARG A 296 36.92 6.95 31.76
N ARG A 297 36.19 7.48 32.77
CA ARG A 297 34.78 7.87 32.60
C ARG A 297 34.61 9.02 31.62
N ASP A 298 35.49 10.02 31.65
CA ASP A 298 35.46 11.17 30.76
C ASP A 298 35.73 10.79 29.33
N VAL A 299 36.66 9.86 29.08
CA VAL A 299 36.93 9.33 27.73
C VAL A 299 35.76 8.52 27.19
N LEU A 300 35.18 7.63 28.02
CA LEU A 300 34.00 6.84 27.62
C LEU A 300 32.77 7.70 27.36
N LEU A 301 32.52 8.71 28.21
CA LEU A 301 31.43 9.66 28.00
C LEU A 301 31.62 10.49 26.72
N GLY A 302 32.87 10.89 26.42
CA GLY A 302 33.18 11.60 25.18
C GLY A 302 32.85 10.77 23.94
N LEU A 303 33.25 9.49 23.92
CA LEU A 303 32.96 8.56 22.86
C LEU A 303 31.44 8.27 22.73
N ALA A 304 30.78 8.04 23.86
CA ALA A 304 29.32 7.80 23.88
C ALA A 304 28.55 9.01 23.36
N LEU A 305 28.95 10.23 23.69
CA LEU A 305 28.36 11.47 23.17
C LEU A 305 28.61 11.63 21.67
N GLU A 306 29.80 11.32 21.17
CA GLU A 306 30.16 11.41 19.75
C GLU A 306 29.30 10.45 18.93
N TYR A 307 29.26 9.16 19.29
CA TYR A 307 28.48 8.16 18.59
C TYR A 307 26.96 8.35 18.76
N GLY A 308 26.55 8.76 19.97
CA GLY A 308 25.14 9.07 20.25
C GLY A 308 24.64 10.24 19.43
N LEU A 309 25.41 11.30 19.28
CA LEU A 309 25.07 12.46 18.47
C LEU A 309 25.03 12.09 16.98
N MET A 310 26.01 11.30 16.51
CA MET A 310 26.04 10.80 15.15
C MET A 310 24.81 9.92 14.83
N GLY A 311 24.45 9.01 15.73
CA GLY A 311 23.26 8.19 15.61
C GLY A 311 21.97 9.01 15.59
N LEU A 312 21.86 10.02 16.44
CA LEU A 312 20.71 10.91 16.51
C LEU A 312 20.54 11.74 15.23
N VAL A 313 21.64 12.30 14.70
CA VAL A 313 21.61 13.03 13.43
C VAL A 313 21.22 12.10 12.28
N THR A 314 21.81 10.90 12.22
CA THR A 314 21.45 9.90 11.19
C THR A 314 19.99 9.50 11.28
N ALA A 315 19.47 9.26 12.48
CA ALA A 315 18.06 8.94 12.70
C ALA A 315 17.13 10.09 12.29
N ALA A 316 17.48 11.34 12.61
CA ALA A 316 16.71 12.51 12.22
C ALA A 316 16.65 12.66 10.69
N PHE A 317 17.79 12.49 10.00
CA PHE A 317 17.83 12.48 8.54
C PHE A 317 17.01 11.34 7.93
N ALA A 318 17.13 10.15 8.50
CA ALA A 318 16.39 8.98 8.03
C ALA A 318 14.87 9.16 8.21
N LEU A 319 14.45 9.71 9.35
CA LEU A 319 13.04 10.04 9.58
C LEU A 319 12.53 11.07 8.58
N LEU A 320 13.30 12.12 8.33
CA LEU A 320 12.92 13.19 7.40
C LEU A 320 12.83 12.67 5.96
N LEU A 321 13.88 12.02 5.47
CA LEU A 321 13.93 11.51 4.10
C LEU A 321 12.99 10.33 3.90
N GLY A 322 12.85 9.44 4.89
CA GLY A 322 11.93 8.30 4.84
C GLY A 322 10.47 8.75 4.84
N SER A 323 10.12 9.75 5.66
CA SER A 323 8.77 10.33 5.66
C SER A 323 8.48 11.07 4.36
N LEU A 324 9.45 11.78 3.80
CA LEU A 324 9.31 12.46 2.51
C LEU A 324 9.12 11.45 1.35
N ALA A 325 9.90 10.38 1.35
CA ALA A 325 9.75 9.30 0.38
C ALA A 325 8.39 8.58 0.52
N GLY A 326 7.95 8.31 1.75
CA GLY A 326 6.63 7.77 2.04
C GLY A 326 5.51 8.70 1.57
N TYR A 327 5.63 9.99 1.86
CA TYR A 327 4.70 11.01 1.35
C TYR A 327 4.61 11.01 -0.18
N ALA A 328 5.76 11.06 -0.86
CA ALA A 328 5.79 11.06 -2.31
C ALA A 328 5.16 9.77 -2.89
N PHE A 329 5.44 8.62 -2.29
CA PHE A 329 4.89 7.35 -2.75
C PHE A 329 3.38 7.24 -2.52
N VAL A 330 2.87 7.63 -1.33
CA VAL A 330 1.43 7.59 -1.02
C VAL A 330 0.67 8.58 -1.89
N THR A 331 1.17 9.83 -2.01
CA THR A 331 0.44 10.89 -2.72
C THR A 331 0.52 10.77 -4.24
N TRP A 332 1.68 10.39 -4.80
CA TRP A 332 1.88 10.33 -6.25
C TRP A 332 1.82 8.91 -6.83
N GLY A 333 2.09 7.91 -6.01
CA GLY A 333 2.09 6.50 -6.45
C GLY A 333 0.78 5.79 -6.17
N LEU A 334 0.15 6.06 -5.03
CA LEU A 334 -1.11 5.46 -4.61
C LEU A 334 -2.30 6.42 -4.71
N GLU A 335 -2.04 7.73 -4.97
CA GLU A 335 -3.07 8.78 -5.02
C GLU A 335 -3.92 8.89 -3.74
N GLY A 336 -3.34 8.46 -2.61
CA GLY A 336 -3.99 8.43 -1.30
C GLY A 336 -3.65 9.66 -0.43
N ASP A 337 -4.42 9.84 0.63
CA ASP A 337 -4.17 10.86 1.64
C ASP A 337 -3.06 10.43 2.59
N PHE A 338 -1.98 11.21 2.65
CA PHE A 338 -0.86 10.93 3.53
C PHE A 338 -1.10 11.45 4.95
N VAL A 339 -1.01 10.55 5.93
CA VAL A 339 -1.02 10.88 7.35
C VAL A 339 0.36 10.61 7.95
N LEU A 340 0.93 11.62 8.62
CA LEU A 340 2.18 11.44 9.33
C LEU A 340 1.95 10.59 10.58
N LEU A 341 2.50 9.39 10.62
CA LEU A 341 2.35 8.43 11.71
C LEU A 341 3.67 8.27 12.50
N PRO A 342 4.00 9.20 13.40
CA PRO A 342 5.29 9.18 14.11
C PRO A 342 5.48 7.92 14.96
N GLY A 343 4.40 7.35 15.51
CA GLY A 343 4.43 6.11 16.26
C GLY A 343 4.85 4.90 15.43
N VAL A 344 4.49 4.86 14.15
CA VAL A 344 4.86 3.80 13.22
C VAL A 344 6.32 3.91 12.83
N ALA A 345 6.81 5.13 12.55
CA ALA A 345 8.21 5.39 12.20
C ALA A 345 9.19 5.02 13.32
N LEU A 346 8.82 5.28 14.57
CA LEU A 346 9.62 4.96 15.75
C LEU A 346 9.46 3.51 16.20
N GLY A 347 8.27 2.91 15.99
CA GLY A 347 7.94 1.56 16.44
C GLY A 347 8.55 0.44 15.60
N THR A 348 8.86 0.68 14.33
CA THR A 348 9.38 -0.36 13.41
C THR A 348 10.76 -0.88 13.87
N THR A 349 11.57 -0.04 14.49
CA THR A 349 12.86 -0.44 15.05
C THR A 349 12.71 -1.34 16.28
N SER A 350 11.69 -1.13 17.12
CA SER A 350 11.42 -1.95 18.29
C SER A 350 10.91 -3.35 17.93
N HIS A 351 10.06 -3.48 16.90
CA HIS A 351 9.54 -4.78 16.46
C HIS A 351 10.62 -5.76 15.98
N VAL A 352 11.64 -5.27 15.25
CA VAL A 352 12.74 -6.11 14.80
C VAL A 352 13.56 -6.60 16.00
N VAL A 353 13.84 -5.72 16.94
CA VAL A 353 14.59 -6.07 18.16
C VAL A 353 13.80 -7.08 19.00
N ASP A 354 12.50 -6.91 19.16
CA ASP A 354 11.61 -7.82 19.89
C ASP A 354 11.53 -9.21 19.24
N HIS A 355 11.50 -9.28 17.91
CA HIS A 355 11.50 -10.58 17.19
C HIS A 355 12.81 -11.33 17.33
N ILE A 356 13.95 -10.62 17.36
CA ILE A 356 15.25 -11.22 17.62
C ILE A 356 15.35 -11.69 19.09
N ALA A 357 14.95 -10.85 20.02
CA ALA A 357 14.98 -11.15 21.47
C ALA A 357 14.04 -12.29 21.83
N ALA A 358 12.88 -12.40 21.15
CA ALA A 358 11.92 -13.50 21.34
C ALA A 358 12.33 -14.82 20.64
N GLY A 359 13.47 -14.88 19.99
CA GLY A 359 13.96 -16.07 19.27
C GLY A 359 13.08 -16.50 18.07
N ARG A 360 12.21 -15.61 17.59
CA ARG A 360 11.34 -15.86 16.42
C ARG A 360 12.08 -15.71 15.09
N LEU A 361 13.22 -15.03 15.11
CA LEU A 361 14.15 -14.93 14.00
C LEU A 361 15.37 -15.80 14.30
N VAL A 362 15.75 -16.68 13.39
CA VAL A 362 16.91 -17.59 13.51
C VAL A 362 17.78 -17.48 12.28
N SER A 363 19.05 -17.82 12.44
CA SER A 363 19.95 -17.99 11.30
C SER A 363 19.52 -19.21 10.49
N PRO A 364 19.26 -19.09 9.17
CA PRO A 364 18.87 -20.22 8.33
C PRO A 364 20.02 -21.21 8.04
N PHE A 365 21.26 -20.88 8.41
CA PHE A 365 22.45 -21.69 8.15
C PHE A 365 23.32 -21.82 9.39
N ASP A 366 23.74 -23.06 9.69
CA ASP A 366 24.77 -23.38 10.66
C ASP A 366 26.16 -23.23 9.99
N LEU A 367 26.51 -22.03 9.58
CA LEU A 367 27.81 -21.72 8.99
C LEU A 367 28.75 -21.23 10.08
N SER A 368 29.49 -22.14 10.66
CA SER A 368 30.69 -21.82 11.43
C SER A 368 31.84 -21.51 10.47
N MET A 369 31.96 -20.27 10.04
CA MET A 369 33.18 -19.84 9.34
C MET A 369 34.22 -19.43 10.37
N PRO A 370 35.48 -19.90 10.26
CA PRO A 370 36.59 -19.52 11.14
C PRO A 370 37.13 -18.11 10.81
N THR A 371 36.26 -17.20 10.42
CA THR A 371 36.62 -15.84 10.08
C THR A 371 36.12 -14.88 11.17
N ARG A 372 36.88 -13.81 11.41
CA ARG A 372 36.58 -12.78 12.42
C ARG A 372 35.30 -12.00 12.14
N PHE A 373 34.59 -12.28 11.06
CA PHE A 373 33.34 -11.66 10.64
C PHE A 373 32.36 -12.76 10.19
N ALA A 374 31.28 -12.93 10.92
CA ALA A 374 30.14 -13.77 10.53
C ALA A 374 29.01 -12.88 10.05
N TYR A 375 28.49 -13.15 8.87
CA TYR A 375 27.28 -12.53 8.34
C TYR A 375 26.13 -13.50 8.53
N TRP A 376 25.03 -13.00 9.08
CA TRP A 376 23.84 -13.79 9.38
C TRP A 376 22.68 -13.30 8.52
N VAL A 377 22.00 -14.20 7.82
CA VAL A 377 20.71 -13.95 7.21
C VAL A 377 19.65 -14.37 8.21
N VAL A 378 18.82 -13.41 8.63
CA VAL A 378 17.80 -13.64 9.64
C VAL A 378 16.45 -13.81 8.97
N ALA A 379 15.74 -14.90 9.26
CA ALA A 379 14.42 -15.21 8.74
C ALA A 379 13.55 -15.83 9.84
N PRO A 380 12.21 -15.75 9.76
CA PRO A 380 11.33 -16.49 10.63
C PRO A 380 11.62 -17.99 10.55
N LYS A 381 11.65 -18.66 11.70
CA LYS A 381 11.99 -20.10 11.78
C LYS A 381 11.12 -20.99 10.88
N SER A 382 9.85 -20.62 10.74
CA SER A 382 8.88 -21.31 9.87
C SER A 382 9.19 -21.19 8.37
N ARG A 383 9.96 -20.18 7.97
CA ARG A 383 10.21 -19.84 6.55
C ARG A 383 11.68 -19.95 6.13
N SER A 384 12.56 -20.42 7.01
CA SER A 384 14.00 -20.52 6.76
C SER A 384 14.36 -21.41 5.56
N LYS A 385 13.46 -22.31 5.14
CA LYS A 385 13.63 -23.23 3.99
C LYS A 385 13.03 -22.71 2.68
N GLU A 386 12.48 -21.52 2.65
CA GLU A 386 11.89 -20.96 1.42
C GLU A 386 12.96 -20.62 0.37
N PRO A 387 12.71 -20.91 -0.93
CA PRO A 387 13.66 -20.66 -2.01
C PRO A 387 14.11 -19.21 -2.14
N ALA A 388 13.21 -18.24 -1.81
CA ALA A 388 13.53 -16.82 -1.85
C ALA A 388 14.59 -16.43 -0.81
N ILE A 389 14.56 -17.02 0.39
CA ILE A 389 15.55 -16.80 1.45
C ILE A 389 16.88 -17.44 1.08
N ALA A 390 16.85 -18.65 0.51
CA ALA A 390 18.04 -19.32 -0.01
C ALA A 390 18.68 -18.50 -1.15
N GLY A 391 17.87 -17.95 -2.06
CA GLY A 391 18.33 -17.07 -3.14
C GLY A 391 18.99 -15.78 -2.63
N ALA A 392 18.38 -15.11 -1.65
CA ALA A 392 18.96 -13.93 -1.01
C ALA A 392 20.28 -14.24 -0.30
N SER A 393 20.35 -15.38 0.38
CA SER A 393 21.56 -15.84 1.05
C SER A 393 22.69 -16.14 0.06
N ILE A 394 22.39 -16.76 -1.08
CA ILE A 394 23.34 -17.02 -2.17
C ILE A 394 23.83 -15.70 -2.79
N ALA A 395 22.93 -14.74 -3.03
CA ALA A 395 23.28 -13.42 -3.58
C ALA A 395 24.24 -12.66 -2.64
N ILE A 396 24.00 -12.72 -1.32
CA ILE A 396 24.87 -12.12 -0.30
C ILE A 396 26.24 -12.82 -0.29
N LEU A 397 26.28 -14.16 -0.34
CA LEU A 397 27.51 -14.93 -0.38
C LEU A 397 28.33 -14.65 -1.66
N VAL A 398 27.68 -14.54 -2.82
CA VAL A 398 28.33 -14.20 -4.09
C VAL A 398 28.88 -12.77 -4.07
N GLY A 399 28.11 -11.81 -3.53
CA GLY A 399 28.56 -10.43 -3.33
C GLY A 399 29.78 -10.34 -2.40
N LEU A 400 29.76 -11.09 -1.30
CA LEU A 400 30.88 -11.19 -0.36
C LEU A 400 32.12 -11.84 -0.97
N ALA A 401 31.94 -12.91 -1.74
CA ALA A 401 33.05 -13.59 -2.45
C ALA A 401 33.70 -12.67 -3.51
N GLY A 402 32.88 -11.85 -4.20
CA GLY A 402 33.33 -10.81 -5.12
C GLY A 402 34.18 -9.74 -4.43
N THR A 403 33.69 -9.24 -3.28
CA THR A 403 34.39 -8.24 -2.47
C THR A 403 35.69 -8.82 -1.86
N TRP A 404 35.64 -10.06 -1.42
CA TRP A 404 36.82 -10.79 -0.92
C TRP A 404 37.89 -10.98 -2.02
N ARG A 405 37.48 -11.27 -3.24
CA ARG A 405 38.41 -11.41 -4.38
C ARG A 405 39.04 -10.07 -4.77
N ALA A 406 38.31 -8.98 -4.67
CA ALA A 406 38.79 -7.61 -4.88
C ALA A 406 39.77 -7.16 -3.78
N LEU A 407 39.48 -7.50 -2.50
CA LEU A 407 40.36 -7.21 -1.36
C LEU A 407 41.60 -8.12 -1.27
N GLY A 408 41.55 -9.29 -1.89
CA GLY A 408 42.69 -10.26 -1.97
C GLY A 408 43.71 -9.95 -3.06
N GLN A 409 43.44 -9.02 -3.96
CA GLN A 409 44.46 -8.53 -4.92
C GLN A 409 45.41 -7.62 -4.20
N LYS A 410 46.67 -8.11 -4.07
CA LYS A 410 47.78 -7.35 -3.45
C LYS A 410 47.92 -6.00 -4.18
N PRO A 411 47.99 -4.86 -3.47
CA PRO A 411 48.19 -3.54 -4.08
C PRO A 411 49.64 -3.28 -4.54
N ALA A 412 50.31 -4.32 -5.04
CA ALA A 412 51.72 -4.25 -5.36
C ALA A 412 52.11 -3.61 -6.74
N PRO A 413 51.22 -3.41 -7.74
CA PRO A 413 51.67 -2.73 -8.97
C PRO A 413 51.46 -1.20 -9.01
N LEU A 414 50.71 -0.61 -8.06
CA LEU A 414 50.36 0.83 -8.14
C LEU A 414 51.32 1.78 -7.40
N LEU A 415 52.32 1.24 -6.71
CA LEU A 415 53.32 2.04 -5.99
C LEU A 415 54.74 1.98 -6.63
N ARG A 416 54.82 1.62 -7.89
CA ARG A 416 56.11 1.54 -8.60
C ARG A 416 56.14 2.42 -9.85
N ASN A 417 55.73 3.65 -9.71
CA ASN A 417 56.04 4.73 -10.64
C ASN A 417 56.15 6.02 -9.85
N GLU A 418 57.26 6.18 -9.15
CA GLU A 418 58.03 7.39 -8.95
C GLU A 418 59.50 7.02 -8.94
#